data_b67208ea55ae929e48cd0c0d05e190e1
#
_entry.id   b67208ea55ae929e48cd0c0d05e190e1
#
_cell.length_a   1.000
_cell.length_b   1.000
_cell.length_c   1.000
_cell.angle_alpha   90.00
_cell.angle_beta   90.00
_cell.angle_gamma   90.00
#
_symmetry.space_group_name_H-M   'P 1'
#
loop_
_entity.id
_entity.type
_entity.pdbx_description
1 polymer ?
#
loop_
_entity_poly.entity_id
_entity_poly.type
_entity_poly.pdbx_seq_one_letter_code
_entity_poly.pdbx_strand_id
1 'polypeptide(L)'
;MKTALVYFSRTGHSKRIAKAIAEALQITALDVKSKPVLDGVDLLFIVGGIYGGSSSPELKAYAEGLSKSCVKKASLITSCLNKIHRQSMIREILTRNEIDVAPDEFVCRGSFLFFGLGHPSKEEIDAAISFARKAIAENT
;
A
#
# COMPACT_ATOMS: atom_id res chain seq x y z
N MET A 1 15.53 -6.74 -9.53
CA MET A 1 14.22 -7.01 -8.91
C MET A 1 13.18 -6.05 -9.46
N LYS A 2 12.05 -6.56 -9.91
CA LYS A 2 10.97 -5.72 -10.41
C LYS A 2 10.05 -5.32 -9.27
N THR A 3 9.93 -4.02 -9.03
CA THR A 3 9.11 -3.45 -7.96
C THR A 3 7.98 -2.63 -8.57
N ALA A 4 6.78 -2.76 -8.01
CA ALA A 4 5.62 -2.00 -8.43
C ALA A 4 4.88 -1.47 -7.20
N LEU A 5 4.03 -0.46 -7.41
CA LEU A 5 3.22 0.11 -6.36
C LEU A 5 1.83 0.41 -6.90
N VAL A 6 0.81 -0.08 -6.21
CA VAL A 6 -0.59 0.24 -6.50
C VAL A 6 -1.20 0.91 -5.28
N TYR A 7 -2.21 1.76 -5.51
CA TYR A 7 -2.89 2.43 -4.42
C TYR A 7 -4.36 2.64 -4.74
N PHE A 8 -5.14 2.82 -3.67
CA PHE A 8 -6.49 3.34 -3.75
C PHE A 8 -6.65 4.42 -2.68
N SER A 9 -7.25 5.55 -3.05
CA SER A 9 -7.43 6.68 -2.12
C SER A 9 -8.78 7.35 -2.34
N ARG A 10 -9.52 7.57 -1.24
CA ARG A 10 -10.75 8.36 -1.28
C ARG A 10 -10.50 9.83 -0.95
N THR A 11 -9.66 10.06 0.06
CA THR A 11 -9.42 11.41 0.59
C THR A 11 -8.15 12.06 0.05
N GLY A 12 -7.34 11.31 -0.68
CA GLY A 12 -6.06 11.79 -1.19
C GLY A 12 -4.86 11.48 -0.29
N HIS A 13 -5.06 11.00 0.94
CA HIS A 13 -3.96 10.69 1.85
C HIS A 13 -3.11 9.53 1.33
N SER A 14 -3.75 8.41 0.99
CA SER A 14 -3.03 7.25 0.46
C SER A 14 -2.35 7.58 -0.87
N LYS A 15 -3.00 8.40 -1.70
CA LYS A 15 -2.41 8.85 -2.96
C LYS A 15 -1.13 9.65 -2.74
N ARG A 16 -1.13 10.56 -1.76
CA ARG A 16 0.07 11.35 -1.43
C ARG A 16 1.21 10.47 -0.95
N ILE A 17 0.91 9.51 -0.10
CA ILE A 17 1.90 8.54 0.38
C ILE A 17 2.44 7.72 -0.78
N ALA A 18 1.54 7.18 -1.60
CA ALA A 18 1.91 6.35 -2.75
C ALA A 18 2.80 7.09 -3.73
N LYS A 19 2.43 8.32 -4.07
CA LYS A 19 3.22 9.13 -5.00
C LYS A 19 4.59 9.49 -4.46
N ALA A 20 4.68 9.81 -3.15
CA ALA A 20 5.96 10.13 -2.54
C ALA A 20 6.89 8.92 -2.53
N ILE A 21 6.38 7.73 -2.22
CA ILE A 21 7.16 6.50 -2.26
C ILE A 21 7.62 6.21 -3.69
N ALA A 22 6.69 6.30 -4.64
CA ALA A 22 6.99 6.02 -6.05
C ALA A 22 8.08 6.95 -6.58
N GLU A 23 8.00 8.24 -6.25
CA GLU A 23 9.02 9.20 -6.65
C GLU A 23 10.38 8.86 -6.04
N ALA A 24 10.41 8.53 -4.74
CA ALA A 24 11.65 8.18 -4.06
C ALA A 24 12.28 6.90 -4.61
N LEU A 25 11.46 5.93 -5.02
CA LEU A 25 11.93 4.66 -5.58
C LEU A 25 12.08 4.70 -7.09
N GLN A 26 11.75 5.80 -7.73
CA GLN A 26 11.78 5.96 -9.20
C GLN A 26 10.92 4.93 -9.93
N ILE A 27 9.72 4.70 -9.41
CA ILE A 27 8.71 3.85 -10.02
C ILE A 27 7.41 4.65 -10.18
N THR A 28 6.43 4.07 -10.86
CA THR A 28 5.14 4.73 -11.09
C THR A 28 4.14 4.27 -10.03
N ALA A 29 3.40 5.22 -9.44
CA ALA A 29 2.27 4.91 -8.58
C ALA A 29 1.06 4.64 -9.47
N LEU A 30 0.47 3.44 -9.35
CA LEU A 30 -0.63 2.99 -10.19
C LEU A 30 -1.93 2.98 -9.39
N ASP A 31 -2.93 3.72 -9.86
CA ASP A 31 -4.26 3.74 -9.24
C ASP A 31 -5.01 2.46 -9.61
N VAL A 32 -5.50 1.72 -8.62
CA VAL A 32 -6.23 0.46 -8.87
C VAL A 32 -7.50 0.68 -9.70
N LYS A 33 -8.05 1.89 -9.70
CA LYS A 33 -9.22 2.22 -10.54
C LYS A 33 -8.93 2.09 -12.03
N SER A 34 -7.68 2.25 -12.42
CA SER A 34 -7.26 2.06 -13.81
C SER A 34 -7.02 0.59 -14.14
N LYS A 35 -7.19 -0.31 -13.18
CA LYS A 35 -7.02 -1.75 -13.34
C LYS A 35 -5.65 -2.10 -13.97
N PRO A 36 -4.54 -1.64 -13.37
CA PRO A 36 -3.22 -1.90 -13.95
C PRO A 36 -2.93 -3.39 -13.98
N VAL A 37 -2.35 -3.84 -15.09
CA VAL A 37 -1.94 -5.23 -15.25
C VAL A 37 -0.52 -5.37 -14.75
N LEU A 38 -0.30 -6.31 -13.81
CA LEU A 38 1.01 -6.58 -13.25
C LEU A 38 1.52 -7.91 -13.77
N ASP A 39 2.80 -7.97 -14.11
CA ASP A 39 3.43 -9.17 -14.60
C ASP A 39 4.89 -9.22 -14.14
N GLY A 40 5.28 -10.37 -13.60
CA GLY A 40 6.65 -10.59 -13.17
C GLY A 40 7.11 -9.65 -12.06
N VAL A 41 6.21 -9.21 -11.20
CA VAL A 41 6.56 -8.31 -10.09
C VAL A 41 7.12 -9.11 -8.93
N ASP A 42 8.34 -8.77 -8.52
CA ASP A 42 8.98 -9.44 -7.38
C ASP A 42 8.47 -8.89 -6.04
N LEU A 43 8.28 -7.58 -5.96
CA LEU A 43 7.76 -6.94 -4.75
C LEU A 43 6.74 -5.88 -5.13
N LEU A 44 5.52 -6.04 -4.62
CA LEU A 44 4.42 -5.10 -4.83
C LEU A 44 4.10 -4.36 -3.54
N PHE A 45 4.15 -3.04 -3.58
CA PHE A 45 3.62 -2.22 -2.50
C PHE A 45 2.15 -1.95 -2.74
N ILE A 46 1.33 -2.18 -1.74
CA ILE A 46 -0.11 -1.89 -1.80
C ILE A 46 -0.41 -0.83 -0.76
N VAL A 47 -0.77 0.35 -1.24
CA VAL A 47 -1.05 1.51 -0.38
C VAL A 47 -2.56 1.74 -0.37
N GLY A 48 -3.16 1.68 0.80
CA GLY A 48 -4.59 1.86 0.93
C GLY A 48 -4.99 2.44 2.27
N GLY A 49 -6.20 3.00 2.31
CA GLY A 49 -6.78 3.51 3.54
C GLY A 49 -7.72 2.50 4.17
N ILE A 50 -8.01 2.72 5.44
CA ILE A 50 -9.03 1.97 6.15
C ILE A 50 -10.23 2.89 6.35
N TYR A 51 -11.39 2.45 5.90
CA TYR A 51 -12.63 3.20 5.95
C TYR A 51 -13.66 2.37 6.71
N GLY A 52 -14.10 2.89 7.87
CA GLY A 52 -15.03 2.15 8.70
C GLY A 52 -14.47 0.82 9.22
N GLY A 53 -13.16 0.75 9.44
CA GLY A 53 -12.51 -0.46 9.95
C GLY A 53 -12.15 -1.50 8.89
N SER A 54 -12.33 -1.18 7.61
CA SER A 54 -12.05 -2.12 6.51
C SER A 54 -11.41 -1.42 5.32
N SER A 55 -10.68 -2.20 4.52
CA SER A 55 -10.17 -1.73 3.24
C SER A 55 -11.31 -1.47 2.27
N SER A 56 -11.08 -0.61 1.27
CA SER A 56 -12.10 -0.28 0.30
C SER A 56 -12.49 -1.50 -0.55
N PRO A 57 -13.76 -1.57 -1.02
CA PRO A 57 -14.16 -2.62 -1.95
C PRO A 57 -13.34 -2.64 -3.23
N GLU A 58 -12.94 -1.47 -3.71
CA GLU A 58 -12.15 -1.34 -4.94
C GLU A 58 -10.78 -2.00 -4.78
N LEU A 59 -10.12 -1.77 -3.65
CA LEU A 59 -8.81 -2.37 -3.38
C LEU A 59 -8.94 -3.87 -3.16
N LYS A 60 -9.98 -4.31 -2.45
CA LYS A 60 -10.24 -5.74 -2.24
C LYS A 60 -10.46 -6.46 -3.57
N ALA A 61 -11.28 -5.89 -4.45
CA ALA A 61 -11.56 -6.47 -5.75
C ALA A 61 -10.29 -6.58 -6.60
N TYR A 62 -9.45 -5.55 -6.56
CA TYR A 62 -8.18 -5.58 -7.28
C TYR A 62 -7.27 -6.69 -6.75
N ALA A 63 -7.16 -6.80 -5.43
CA ALA A 63 -6.32 -7.82 -4.80
C ALA A 63 -6.80 -9.24 -5.15
N GLU A 64 -8.11 -9.45 -5.24
CA GLU A 64 -8.66 -10.76 -5.62
C GLU A 64 -8.24 -11.22 -7.00
N GLY A 65 -7.94 -10.28 -7.89
CA GLY A 65 -7.46 -10.58 -9.24
C GLY A 65 -5.98 -10.87 -9.33
N LEU A 66 -5.23 -10.72 -8.24
CA LEU A 66 -3.79 -10.96 -8.26
C LEU A 66 -3.48 -12.42 -7.96
N SER A 67 -2.40 -12.93 -8.55
CA SER A 67 -1.95 -14.31 -8.32
C SER A 67 -0.42 -14.34 -8.21
N LYS A 68 0.09 -15.45 -7.72
CA LYS A 68 1.55 -15.62 -7.58
C LYS A 68 2.29 -15.61 -8.92
N SER A 69 1.57 -15.82 -10.02
CA SER A 69 2.19 -15.75 -11.35
C SER A 69 2.49 -14.32 -11.77
N CYS A 70 1.78 -13.33 -11.23
CA CYS A 70 2.02 -11.93 -11.56
C CYS A 70 2.77 -11.18 -10.46
N VAL A 71 2.64 -11.60 -9.20
CA VAL A 71 3.28 -10.96 -8.04
C VAL A 71 3.81 -12.02 -7.09
N LYS A 72 5.09 -11.95 -6.76
CA LYS A 72 5.69 -12.92 -5.84
C LYS A 72 5.45 -12.56 -4.39
N LYS A 73 5.65 -11.29 -4.04
CA LYS A 73 5.56 -10.82 -2.66
C LYS A 73 4.91 -9.46 -2.60
N ALA A 74 4.14 -9.22 -1.56
CA ALA A 74 3.49 -7.93 -1.33
C ALA A 74 3.88 -7.35 0.03
N SER A 75 3.95 -6.02 0.09
CA SER A 75 4.19 -5.28 1.32
C SER A 75 3.07 -4.25 1.46
N LEU A 76 2.45 -4.20 2.63
CA LEU A 76 1.26 -3.39 2.85
C LEU A 76 1.60 -2.08 3.55
N ILE A 77 1.05 -0.99 3.04
CA ILE A 77 1.21 0.34 3.61
C ILE A 77 -0.19 0.92 3.80
N THR A 78 -0.53 1.21 5.05
CA THR A 78 -1.90 1.55 5.44
C THR A 78 -1.98 2.97 5.96
N SER A 79 -2.99 3.70 5.50
CA SER A 79 -3.35 5.01 6.02
C SER A 79 -4.65 4.88 6.81
N CYS A 80 -4.67 5.37 8.05
CA CYS A 80 -5.88 5.38 8.86
C CYS A 80 -5.97 6.67 9.66
N LEU A 81 -7.20 7.08 10.00
CA LEU A 81 -7.43 8.41 10.59
C LEU A 81 -7.32 8.43 12.11
N ASN A 82 -8.03 7.57 12.81
CA ASN A 82 -8.15 7.71 14.25
C ASN A 82 -7.76 6.47 15.06
N LYS A 83 -7.64 5.34 14.43
CA LYS A 83 -7.23 4.08 15.08
C LYS A 83 -6.21 3.39 14.23
N ILE A 84 -5.36 2.61 14.86
CA ILE A 84 -4.40 1.78 14.12
C ILE A 84 -5.16 0.57 13.59
N HIS A 85 -5.36 0.55 12.28
CA HIS A 85 -5.95 -0.57 11.58
C HIS A 85 -4.97 -1.08 10.53
N ARG A 86 -4.98 -2.39 10.33
CA ARG A 86 -4.17 -3.04 9.31
C ARG A 86 -5.06 -3.49 8.17
N GLN A 87 -4.45 -3.70 7.00
CA GLN A 87 -5.17 -4.21 5.84
C GLN A 87 -5.35 -5.73 5.96
N SER A 88 -6.03 -6.19 7.01
CA SER A 88 -6.16 -7.63 7.27
C SER A 88 -6.89 -8.36 6.16
N MET A 89 -7.92 -7.75 5.58
CA MET A 89 -8.66 -8.35 4.47
C MET A 89 -7.81 -8.50 3.23
N ILE A 90 -7.00 -7.48 2.92
CA ILE A 90 -6.08 -7.53 1.79
C ILE A 90 -5.06 -8.64 2.02
N ARG A 91 -4.49 -8.71 3.22
CA ARG A 91 -3.53 -9.77 3.58
C ARG A 91 -4.14 -11.15 3.42
N GLU A 92 -5.37 -11.34 3.87
CA GLU A 92 -6.08 -12.61 3.74
C GLU A 92 -6.30 -13.00 2.27
N ILE A 93 -6.75 -12.04 1.46
CA ILE A 93 -6.99 -12.27 0.03
C ILE A 93 -5.69 -12.68 -0.67
N LEU A 94 -4.60 -11.95 -0.43
CA LEU A 94 -3.32 -12.23 -1.06
C LEU A 94 -2.76 -13.58 -0.63
N THR A 95 -2.86 -13.90 0.65
CA THR A 95 -2.39 -15.19 1.19
C THR A 95 -3.18 -16.33 0.55
N ARG A 96 -4.48 -16.17 0.43
CA ARG A 96 -5.34 -17.17 -0.21
C ARG A 96 -4.98 -17.36 -1.70
N ASN A 97 -4.48 -16.31 -2.34
CA ASN A 97 -4.02 -16.36 -3.73
C ASN A 97 -2.55 -16.78 -3.85
N GLU A 98 -1.98 -17.30 -2.78
CA GLU A 98 -0.61 -17.83 -2.72
C GLU A 98 0.46 -16.76 -2.94
N ILE A 99 0.15 -15.50 -2.68
CA ILE A 99 1.12 -14.41 -2.70
C ILE A 99 1.71 -14.28 -1.30
N ASP A 100 3.04 -14.28 -1.21
CA ASP A 100 3.71 -14.07 0.06
C ASP A 100 3.53 -12.62 0.50
N VAL A 101 3.04 -12.41 1.71
CA VAL A 101 2.82 -11.06 2.25
C VAL A 101 3.83 -10.81 3.36
N ALA A 102 4.57 -9.72 3.25
CA ALA A 102 5.56 -9.36 4.26
C ALA A 102 4.88 -9.25 5.64
N PRO A 103 5.49 -9.81 6.70
CA PRO A 103 4.88 -9.77 8.03
C PRO A 103 4.76 -8.36 8.59
N ASP A 104 5.68 -7.48 8.24
CA ASP A 104 5.63 -6.09 8.67
C ASP A 104 4.68 -5.30 7.78
N GLU A 105 3.86 -4.47 8.41
CA GLU A 105 2.96 -3.57 7.70
C GLU A 105 3.17 -2.17 8.23
N PHE A 106 3.37 -1.21 7.32
CA PHE A 106 3.48 0.20 7.73
C PHE A 106 2.08 0.78 7.92
N VAL A 107 1.85 1.39 9.07
CA VAL A 107 0.58 2.06 9.37
C VAL A 107 0.87 3.53 9.62
N CYS A 108 0.35 4.37 8.73
CA CYS A 108 0.45 5.82 8.86
C CYS A 108 -0.83 6.34 9.50
N ARG A 109 -0.68 6.93 10.68
CA ARG A 109 -1.82 7.55 11.37
C ARG A 109 -1.95 8.99 10.91
N GLY A 110 -2.97 9.25 10.09
CA GLY A 110 -3.33 10.63 9.81
C GLY A 110 -3.84 11.30 11.09
N SER A 111 -3.70 12.60 11.21
CA SER A 111 -4.24 13.31 12.35
C SER A 111 -5.71 13.66 12.09
N PHE A 112 -6.58 12.87 12.67
CA PHE A 112 -8.01 13.16 12.60
C PHE A 112 -8.38 14.44 13.35
N LEU A 113 -7.58 14.84 14.32
CA LEU A 113 -7.84 16.02 15.14
C LEU A 113 -7.93 17.29 14.31
N PHE A 114 -7.23 17.34 13.21
CA PHE A 114 -7.21 18.49 12.32
C PHE A 114 -7.89 18.18 10.99
N PHE A 115 -8.77 17.19 11.00
CA PHE A 115 -9.54 16.79 9.83
C PHE A 115 -8.66 16.53 8.60
N GLY A 116 -7.46 16.00 8.86
CA GLY A 116 -6.52 15.67 7.82
C GLY A 116 -5.67 16.84 7.34
N LEU A 117 -5.79 18.02 7.95
CA LEU A 117 -4.95 19.15 7.60
C LEU A 117 -3.49 18.83 7.95
N GLY A 118 -2.59 18.99 6.96
CA GLY A 118 -1.19 18.70 7.14
C GLY A 118 -0.84 17.22 7.19
N HIS A 119 -1.78 16.34 6.86
CA HIS A 119 -1.52 14.90 6.87
C HIS A 119 -1.78 14.28 5.49
N PRO A 120 -0.95 13.27 5.14
CA PRO A 120 0.20 12.84 5.92
C PRO A 120 1.24 13.94 6.05
N SER A 121 1.90 14.03 7.21
CA SER A 121 2.97 14.99 7.44
C SER A 121 4.24 14.56 6.71
N LYS A 122 5.21 15.47 6.63
CA LYS A 122 6.50 15.14 6.03
C LYS A 122 7.16 13.97 6.76
N GLU A 123 7.11 13.95 8.08
CA GLU A 123 7.70 12.88 8.90
C GLU A 123 7.03 11.54 8.60
N GLU A 124 5.72 11.53 8.44
CA GLU A 124 4.98 10.32 8.11
C GLU A 124 5.34 9.81 6.72
N ILE A 125 5.47 10.71 5.75
CA ILE A 125 5.88 10.36 4.39
C ILE A 125 7.31 9.82 4.39
N ASP A 126 8.23 10.47 5.10
CA ASP A 126 9.61 10.02 5.19
C ASP A 126 9.71 8.64 5.84
N ALA A 127 8.89 8.38 6.85
CA ALA A 127 8.84 7.08 7.50
C ALA A 127 8.31 6.00 6.54
N ALA A 128 7.32 6.33 5.73
CA ALA A 128 6.78 5.40 4.73
C ALA A 128 7.83 5.06 3.67
N ILE A 129 8.57 6.06 3.22
CA ILE A 129 9.66 5.87 2.25
C ILE A 129 10.74 4.97 2.84
N SER A 130 11.13 5.22 4.10
CA SER A 130 12.13 4.40 4.79
C SER A 130 11.68 2.95 4.91
N PHE A 131 10.40 2.75 5.24
CA PHE A 131 9.81 1.42 5.30
C PHE A 131 9.91 0.71 3.94
N ALA A 132 9.57 1.41 2.87
CA ALA A 132 9.61 0.84 1.52
C ALA A 132 11.04 0.47 1.10
N ARG A 133 12.00 1.34 1.39
CA ARG A 133 13.41 1.07 1.09
C ARG A 133 13.94 -0.13 1.87
N LYS A 134 13.55 -0.25 3.13
CA LYS A 134 13.93 -1.41 3.95
C LYS A 134 13.33 -2.70 3.38
N ALA A 135 12.07 -2.65 2.94
CA ALA A 135 11.42 -3.82 2.34
C ALA A 135 12.16 -4.26 1.07
N ILE A 136 12.61 -3.31 0.24
CA ILE A 136 13.39 -3.64 -0.94
C ILE A 136 14.72 -4.28 -0.54
N ALA A 137 15.42 -3.73 0.44
CA ALA A 137 16.71 -4.25 0.88
C ALA A 137 16.59 -5.67 1.43
N GLU A 138 15.52 -5.97 2.14
CA GLU A 138 15.28 -7.30 2.71
C GLU A 138 14.93 -8.35 1.66
N ASN A 139 14.55 -7.93 0.45
CA ASN A 139 14.12 -8.82 -0.64
C ASN A 139 15.06 -8.85 -1.84
N THR A 140 16.24 -8.24 -1.71
CA THR A 140 17.26 -8.30 -2.76
C THR A 140 18.43 -9.21 -2.42
#